data_c689ec1fd103c420fe695ea945d4d313
#
_entry.id   c689ec1fd103c420fe695ea945d4d313
#
_cell.length_a   1.000
_cell.length_b   1.000
_cell.length_c   1.000
_cell.angle_alpha   90.00
_cell.angle_beta   90.00
_cell.angle_gamma   90.00
#
_symmetry.space_group_name_H-M   'P 1'
#
loop_
_entity.id
_entity.type
_entity.pdbx_description
1 polymer ?
#
loop_
_entity_poly.entity_id
_entity_poly.type
_entity_poly.pdbx_seq_one_letter_code
_entity_poly.pdbx_strand_id
1 'polypeptide(L)'
;AEALIPASMRRSSKPVLPEMSEPEVLYHYLRLSQQTLGMMNISLFGTCTMKYNPQINEAMAWRPEITEVHPYQDEDTLQGSLEVVHGMDTILRELSGMDQFVFQAGSGADAAYTSCAVTRAYHASRGELAQRDEIITTIQTHPSSAATAAAAGFKVITLMLEENGYPSLESLKAAVSNRTAALMVNNPDDMGVYNPEIREWVKIVHEAGGLCFYDHAN
;
A
#
# COMPACT_ATOMS: atom_id res chain seq x y z
N ALA A 1 6.90 12.25 35.05
CA ALA A 1 7.78 12.30 33.86
C ALA A 1 9.25 12.47 34.26
N GLU A 2 9.58 13.36 35.21
CA GLU A 2 10.97 13.58 35.62
C GLU A 2 11.68 12.34 36.19
N ALA A 3 10.96 11.47 36.87
CA ALA A 3 11.53 10.24 37.43
C ALA A 3 11.79 9.14 36.37
N LEU A 4 11.20 9.26 35.18
CA LEU A 4 11.27 8.23 34.12
C LEU A 4 12.33 8.53 33.05
N ILE A 5 12.84 9.77 33.02
CA ILE A 5 13.83 10.18 32.01
C ILE A 5 15.20 10.35 32.69
N PRO A 6 16.25 9.61 32.25
CA PRO A 6 17.60 9.81 32.78
C PRO A 6 18.06 11.27 32.67
N ALA A 7 18.77 11.76 33.66
CA ALA A 7 19.21 13.17 33.71
C ALA A 7 20.00 13.61 32.46
N SER A 8 20.81 12.70 31.91
CA SER A 8 21.59 12.93 30.68
C SER A 8 20.75 13.10 29.43
N MET A 9 19.48 12.69 29.44
CA MET A 9 18.54 12.81 28.32
C MET A 9 17.53 13.95 28.51
N ARG A 10 17.60 14.66 29.64
CA ARG A 10 16.71 15.78 29.92
C ARG A 10 17.25 17.05 29.27
N ARG A 11 16.35 17.88 28.76
CA ARG A 11 16.69 19.20 28.29
C ARG A 11 17.19 20.07 29.45
N SER A 12 18.22 20.85 29.22
CA SER A 12 18.75 21.83 30.19
C SER A 12 17.94 23.13 30.21
N SER A 13 17.17 23.39 29.17
CA SER A 13 16.33 24.59 29.03
C SER A 13 14.96 24.25 28.44
N LYS A 14 13.97 25.08 28.69
CA LYS A 14 12.66 24.96 28.03
C LYS A 14 12.79 25.17 26.52
N PRO A 15 11.98 24.51 25.70
CA PRO A 15 11.91 24.80 24.26
C PRO A 15 11.57 26.27 24.05
N VAL A 16 12.26 26.93 23.12
CA VAL A 16 11.95 28.31 22.72
C VAL A 16 10.77 28.23 21.73
N LEU A 17 9.57 28.24 22.28
CA LEU A 17 8.33 28.30 21.50
C LEU A 17 7.70 29.68 21.74
N PRO A 18 7.08 30.30 20.73
CA PRO A 18 6.33 31.51 20.93
C PRO A 18 5.15 31.25 21.89
N GLU A 19 4.94 32.22 22.81
CA GLU A 19 3.73 32.21 23.63
C GLU A 19 2.58 32.78 22.80
N MET A 20 1.64 31.89 22.45
CA MET A 20 0.50 32.25 21.60
C MET A 20 -0.78 31.74 22.26
N SER A 21 -1.86 32.49 22.05
CA SER A 21 -3.20 32.02 22.41
C SER A 21 -3.69 30.95 21.47
N GLU A 22 -4.64 30.12 21.91
CA GLU A 22 -5.25 29.07 21.07
C GLU A 22 -5.77 29.61 19.72
N PRO A 23 -6.49 30.77 19.65
CA PRO A 23 -6.91 31.32 18.37
C PRO A 23 -5.76 31.69 17.45
N GLU A 24 -4.64 32.21 17.98
CA GLU A 24 -3.46 32.54 17.17
C GLU A 24 -2.80 31.27 16.58
N VAL A 25 -2.68 30.22 17.38
CA VAL A 25 -2.15 28.94 16.92
C VAL A 25 -3.05 28.35 15.83
N LEU A 26 -4.37 28.30 16.07
CA LEU A 26 -5.34 27.81 15.10
C LEU A 26 -5.29 28.61 13.80
N TYR A 27 -5.27 29.93 13.88
CA TYR A 27 -5.20 30.79 12.71
C TYR A 27 -3.89 30.62 11.92
N HIS A 28 -2.77 30.47 12.61
CA HIS A 28 -1.48 30.18 12.00
C HIS A 28 -1.52 28.91 11.14
N TYR A 29 -2.00 27.80 11.70
CA TYR A 29 -2.04 26.51 11.00
C TYR A 29 -3.11 26.49 9.90
N LEU A 30 -4.26 27.12 10.09
CA LEU A 30 -5.25 27.28 9.03
C LEU A 30 -4.68 28.04 7.83
N ARG A 31 -3.92 29.13 8.10
CA ARG A 31 -3.27 29.89 7.04
C ARG A 31 -2.21 29.08 6.30
N LEU A 32 -1.40 28.31 7.02
CA LEU A 32 -0.43 27.38 6.40
C LEU A 32 -1.14 26.32 5.56
N SER A 33 -2.21 25.75 6.06
CA SER A 33 -3.02 24.78 5.31
C SER A 33 -3.57 25.34 4.01
N GLN A 34 -3.99 26.63 4.00
CA GLN A 34 -4.47 27.30 2.79
C GLN A 34 -3.36 27.59 1.76
N GLN A 35 -2.11 27.66 2.20
CA GLN A 35 -0.94 27.89 1.35
C GLN A 35 -0.36 26.61 0.78
N THR A 36 -0.81 25.43 1.24
CA THR A 36 -0.35 24.14 0.78
C THR A 36 -1.35 23.49 -0.16
N LEU A 37 -0.85 22.64 -1.06
CA LEU A 37 -1.72 21.81 -1.89
C LEU A 37 -2.32 20.70 -0.99
N GLY A 38 -3.59 20.87 -0.65
CA GLY A 38 -4.34 19.88 0.13
C GLY A 38 -5.10 18.89 -0.76
N MET A 39 -5.71 17.89 -0.15
CA MET A 39 -6.50 16.86 -0.83
C MET A 39 -7.70 17.41 -1.63
N MET A 40 -8.14 18.62 -1.34
CA MET A 40 -9.25 19.28 -2.04
C MET A 40 -8.81 20.08 -3.26
N ASN A 41 -7.51 20.16 -3.52
CA ASN A 41 -6.92 20.89 -4.65
C ASN A 41 -6.29 19.92 -5.63
N ILE A 42 -6.08 20.38 -6.87
CA ILE A 42 -5.31 19.62 -7.85
C ILE A 42 -3.86 19.55 -7.36
N SER A 43 -3.38 18.33 -7.12
CA SER A 43 -1.99 18.06 -6.82
C SER A 43 -1.37 17.23 -7.94
N LEU A 44 -0.22 17.68 -8.43
CA LEU A 44 0.52 16.96 -9.47
C LEU A 44 1.51 15.94 -8.88
N PHE A 45 1.79 16.03 -7.58
CA PHE A 45 2.75 15.15 -6.91
C PHE A 45 2.35 14.86 -5.47
N GLY A 46 2.49 13.61 -5.06
CA GLY A 46 2.50 13.17 -3.66
C GLY A 46 1.16 13.17 -2.92
N THR A 47 0.13 13.82 -3.46
CA THR A 47 -1.22 13.80 -2.88
C THR A 47 -2.16 13.12 -3.86
N CYS A 48 -2.42 11.85 -3.64
CA CYS A 48 -3.35 11.06 -4.44
C CYS A 48 -4.75 11.11 -3.84
N THR A 49 -5.76 10.86 -4.65
CA THR A 49 -7.16 10.75 -4.19
C THR A 49 -7.34 9.67 -3.15
N MET A 50 -6.50 8.64 -3.15
CA MET A 50 -6.47 7.58 -2.13
C MET A 50 -6.24 8.08 -0.70
N LYS A 51 -5.71 9.30 -0.53
CA LYS A 51 -5.50 9.93 0.78
C LYS A 51 -6.72 10.66 1.31
N TYR A 52 -7.76 10.85 0.47
CA TYR A 52 -9.00 11.43 0.94
C TYR A 52 -9.70 10.47 1.90
N ASN A 53 -9.96 10.96 3.10
CA ASN A 53 -10.67 10.22 4.12
C ASN A 53 -11.88 11.03 4.58
N PRO A 54 -13.12 10.60 4.30
CA PRO A 54 -14.31 11.28 4.80
C PRO A 54 -14.26 11.44 6.32
N GLN A 55 -14.65 12.60 6.83
CA GLN A 55 -14.61 12.89 8.27
C GLN A 55 -15.43 11.91 9.11
N ILE A 56 -16.47 11.32 8.53
CA ILE A 56 -17.26 10.29 9.20
C ILE A 56 -16.43 9.03 9.51
N ASN A 57 -15.48 8.68 8.63
CA ASN A 57 -14.59 7.53 8.87
C ASN A 57 -13.71 7.78 10.10
N GLU A 58 -13.15 8.98 10.23
CA GLU A 58 -12.39 9.39 11.40
C GLU A 58 -13.26 9.32 12.67
N ALA A 59 -14.46 9.89 12.62
CA ALA A 59 -15.37 9.88 13.78
C ALA A 59 -15.74 8.45 14.22
N MET A 60 -15.88 7.52 13.27
CA MET A 60 -16.15 6.11 13.60
C MET A 60 -14.91 5.40 14.13
N ALA A 61 -13.75 5.60 13.48
CA ALA A 61 -12.51 4.93 13.88
C ALA A 61 -12.00 5.36 15.26
N TRP A 62 -12.27 6.58 15.70
CA TRP A 62 -11.89 7.11 17.01
C TRP A 62 -12.81 6.71 18.17
N ARG A 63 -13.83 5.93 17.92
CA ARG A 63 -14.71 5.47 18.98
C ARG A 63 -13.96 4.58 19.98
N PRO A 64 -14.16 4.76 21.30
CA PRO A 64 -13.50 3.93 22.32
C PRO A 64 -13.73 2.44 22.13
N GLU A 65 -14.90 2.04 21.63
CA GLU A 65 -15.25 0.66 21.37
C GLU A 65 -14.38 0.00 20.28
N ILE A 66 -13.65 0.82 19.51
CA ILE A 66 -12.71 0.37 18.47
C ILE A 66 -11.27 0.58 18.93
N THR A 67 -10.96 1.76 19.51
CA THR A 67 -9.57 2.14 19.81
C THR A 67 -9.02 1.56 21.10
N GLU A 68 -9.89 1.19 22.05
CA GLU A 68 -9.51 0.64 23.36
C GLU A 68 -9.56 -0.88 23.41
N VAL A 69 -9.60 -1.53 22.26
CA VAL A 69 -9.63 -2.99 22.15
C VAL A 69 -8.24 -3.57 22.38
N HIS A 70 -8.11 -4.61 23.21
CA HIS A 70 -6.86 -5.29 23.44
C HIS A 70 -6.70 -6.51 22.52
N PRO A 71 -5.50 -6.80 21.97
CA PRO A 71 -5.29 -7.95 21.06
C PRO A 71 -5.63 -9.33 21.64
N TYR A 72 -5.59 -9.48 22.96
CA TYR A 72 -5.94 -10.71 23.67
C TYR A 72 -7.29 -10.63 24.40
N GLN A 73 -8.12 -9.67 24.01
CA GLN A 73 -9.49 -9.58 24.52
C GLN A 73 -10.30 -10.76 24.02
N ASP A 74 -11.28 -11.19 24.82
CA ASP A 74 -12.16 -12.30 24.48
C ASP A 74 -12.93 -11.98 23.18
N GLU A 75 -12.91 -12.93 22.24
CA GLU A 75 -13.53 -12.78 20.92
C GLU A 75 -15.04 -12.48 21.01
N ASP A 76 -15.74 -12.99 22.03
CA ASP A 76 -17.16 -12.71 22.24
C ASP A 76 -17.45 -11.22 22.47
N THR A 77 -16.45 -10.47 22.94
CA THR A 77 -16.56 -9.02 23.16
C THR A 77 -16.22 -8.19 21.92
N LEU A 78 -15.73 -8.81 20.85
CA LEU A 78 -15.25 -8.18 19.62
C LEU A 78 -16.18 -8.39 18.43
N GLN A 79 -17.31 -9.03 18.59
CA GLN A 79 -18.16 -9.48 17.49
C GLN A 79 -18.60 -8.32 16.58
N GLY A 80 -18.89 -7.14 17.11
CA GLY A 80 -19.23 -5.96 16.30
C GLY A 80 -18.09 -5.49 15.41
N SER A 81 -16.86 -5.47 15.90
CA SER A 81 -15.68 -5.11 15.10
C SER A 81 -15.41 -6.15 14.02
N LEU A 82 -15.55 -7.43 14.34
CA LEU A 82 -15.40 -8.53 13.37
C LEU A 82 -16.48 -8.48 12.29
N GLU A 83 -17.72 -8.13 12.65
CA GLU A 83 -18.82 -7.95 11.69
C GLU A 83 -18.53 -6.82 10.69
N VAL A 84 -17.95 -5.70 11.13
CA VAL A 84 -17.52 -4.59 10.24
C VAL A 84 -16.49 -5.08 9.24
N VAL A 85 -15.46 -5.80 9.70
CA VAL A 85 -14.40 -6.35 8.84
C VAL A 85 -14.97 -7.38 7.86
N HIS A 86 -15.83 -8.29 8.33
CA HIS A 86 -16.50 -9.29 7.48
C HIS A 86 -17.43 -8.64 6.43
N GLY A 87 -18.17 -7.61 6.82
CA GLY A 87 -19.00 -6.84 5.91
C GLY A 87 -18.18 -6.18 4.79
N MET A 88 -17.03 -5.61 5.15
CA MET A 88 -16.11 -5.03 4.15
C MET A 88 -15.51 -6.10 3.23
N ASP A 89 -15.09 -7.25 3.76
CA ASP A 89 -14.63 -8.38 2.93
C ASP A 89 -15.69 -8.79 1.91
N THR A 90 -16.94 -8.93 2.34
CA THR A 90 -18.06 -9.30 1.48
C THR A 90 -18.27 -8.29 0.35
N ILE A 91 -18.25 -6.98 0.65
CA ILE A 91 -18.42 -5.92 -0.33
C ILE A 91 -17.26 -5.93 -1.33
N LEU A 92 -16.03 -6.01 -0.85
CA LEU A 92 -14.85 -5.99 -1.71
C LEU A 92 -14.75 -7.22 -2.62
N ARG A 93 -15.14 -8.39 -2.14
CA ARG A 93 -15.23 -9.62 -2.96
C ARG A 93 -16.22 -9.46 -4.10
N GLU A 94 -17.40 -8.94 -3.81
CA GLU A 94 -18.43 -8.69 -4.83
C GLU A 94 -17.96 -7.68 -5.87
N LEU A 95 -17.28 -6.60 -5.45
CA LEU A 95 -16.79 -5.56 -6.37
C LEU A 95 -15.61 -6.01 -7.23
N SER A 96 -14.70 -6.81 -6.69
CA SER A 96 -13.44 -7.15 -7.35
C SER A 96 -13.43 -8.51 -8.03
N GLY A 97 -14.33 -9.41 -7.62
CA GLY A 97 -14.29 -10.81 -8.02
C GLY A 97 -13.17 -11.63 -7.36
N MET A 98 -12.48 -11.08 -6.37
CA MET A 98 -11.47 -11.80 -5.59
C MET A 98 -12.13 -12.69 -4.54
N ASP A 99 -11.49 -13.80 -4.18
CA ASP A 99 -12.06 -14.78 -3.24
C ASP A 99 -12.01 -14.32 -1.79
N GLN A 100 -10.99 -13.57 -1.39
CA GLN A 100 -10.77 -13.13 0.00
C GLN A 100 -9.98 -11.83 0.07
N PHE A 101 -10.16 -11.08 1.16
CA PHE A 101 -9.41 -9.88 1.49
C PHE A 101 -8.67 -10.00 2.81
N VAL A 102 -7.53 -9.32 2.91
CA VAL A 102 -6.68 -9.25 4.09
C VAL A 102 -6.57 -7.80 4.53
N PHE A 103 -6.87 -7.51 5.80
CA PHE A 103 -6.92 -6.15 6.35
C PHE A 103 -5.79 -5.84 7.34
N GLN A 104 -4.83 -6.75 7.51
CA GLN A 104 -3.75 -6.62 8.49
C GLN A 104 -2.62 -5.69 8.05
N ALA A 105 -2.50 -5.43 6.73
CA ALA A 105 -1.46 -4.54 6.22
C ALA A 105 -1.67 -3.10 6.73
N GLY A 106 -0.64 -2.51 7.32
CA GLY A 106 -0.69 -1.17 7.89
C GLY A 106 -0.55 -0.03 6.86
N SER A 107 -0.17 -0.36 5.62
CA SER A 107 0.03 0.61 4.53
C SER A 107 0.07 -0.08 3.17
N GLY A 108 0.08 0.70 2.08
CA GLY A 108 0.24 0.16 0.72
C GLY A 108 1.56 -0.58 0.53
N ALA A 109 2.67 -0.05 1.06
CA ALA A 109 3.97 -0.74 1.01
C ALA A 109 3.96 -2.06 1.78
N ASP A 110 3.26 -2.12 2.92
CA ASP A 110 3.08 -3.33 3.70
C ASP A 110 2.20 -4.36 2.97
N ALA A 111 1.17 -3.89 2.27
CA ALA A 111 0.34 -4.73 1.39
C ALA A 111 1.15 -5.30 0.22
N ALA A 112 2.01 -4.50 -0.41
CA ALA A 112 2.92 -4.96 -1.46
C ALA A 112 3.92 -6.01 -0.93
N TYR A 113 4.49 -5.80 0.27
CA TYR A 113 5.35 -6.79 0.92
C TYR A 113 4.59 -8.08 1.27
N THR A 114 3.36 -7.95 1.79
CA THR A 114 2.48 -9.09 2.08
C THR A 114 2.21 -9.90 0.82
N SER A 115 1.96 -9.26 -0.32
CA SER A 115 1.82 -9.94 -1.61
C SER A 115 3.08 -10.71 -2.00
N CYS A 116 4.27 -10.14 -1.80
CA CYS A 116 5.54 -10.82 -2.02
C CYS A 116 5.71 -12.04 -1.09
N ALA A 117 5.32 -11.91 0.19
CA ALA A 117 5.37 -13.01 1.15
C ALA A 117 4.40 -14.15 0.76
N VAL A 118 3.19 -13.81 0.33
CA VAL A 118 2.20 -14.76 -0.20
C VAL A 118 2.74 -15.47 -1.45
N THR A 119 3.34 -14.71 -2.37
CA THR A 119 3.99 -15.27 -3.58
C THR A 119 5.08 -16.29 -3.23
N ARG A 120 5.93 -15.96 -2.25
CA ARG A 120 6.94 -16.90 -1.75
C ARG A 120 6.33 -18.17 -1.16
N ALA A 121 5.32 -18.00 -0.29
CA ALA A 121 4.63 -19.12 0.35
C ALA A 121 3.94 -20.01 -0.69
N TYR A 122 3.31 -19.43 -1.69
CA TYR A 122 2.69 -20.14 -2.80
C TYR A 122 3.70 -21.02 -3.55
N HIS A 123 4.81 -20.43 -4.01
CA HIS A 123 5.83 -21.21 -4.72
C HIS A 123 6.57 -22.21 -3.82
N ALA A 124 6.73 -21.89 -2.53
CA ALA A 124 7.28 -22.83 -1.55
C ALA A 124 6.38 -24.07 -1.39
N SER A 125 5.06 -23.88 -1.28
CA SER A 125 4.10 -24.98 -1.16
C SER A 125 4.07 -25.91 -2.37
N ARG A 126 4.53 -25.43 -3.53
CA ARG A 126 4.65 -26.18 -4.78
C ARG A 126 6.05 -26.77 -5.00
N GLY A 127 7.01 -26.49 -4.10
CA GLY A 127 8.40 -26.90 -4.25
C GLY A 127 9.18 -26.11 -5.32
N GLU A 128 8.65 -24.98 -5.77
CA GLU A 128 9.18 -24.19 -6.89
C GLU A 128 9.99 -22.96 -6.44
N LEU A 129 10.06 -22.66 -5.13
CA LEU A 129 10.63 -21.40 -4.62
C LEU A 129 12.09 -21.17 -5.05
N ALA A 130 12.89 -22.23 -5.14
CA ALA A 130 14.29 -22.11 -5.56
C ALA A 130 14.44 -21.71 -7.04
N GLN A 131 13.44 -22.00 -7.86
CA GLN A 131 13.40 -21.68 -9.28
C GLN A 131 12.70 -20.36 -9.57
N ARG A 132 11.63 -20.04 -8.83
CA ARG A 132 10.77 -18.87 -9.00
C ARG A 132 11.30 -17.68 -8.17
N ASP A 133 12.36 -17.05 -8.64
CA ASP A 133 13.09 -16.02 -7.91
C ASP A 133 13.02 -14.63 -8.55
N GLU A 134 12.24 -14.44 -9.61
CA GLU A 134 12.13 -13.18 -10.34
C GLU A 134 10.73 -12.57 -10.23
N ILE A 135 10.68 -11.26 -9.94
CA ILE A 135 9.46 -10.45 -10.04
C ILE A 135 9.66 -9.43 -11.15
N ILE A 136 8.68 -9.36 -12.04
CA ILE A 136 8.63 -8.38 -13.14
C ILE A 136 7.80 -7.19 -12.66
N THR A 137 8.27 -5.97 -12.92
CA THR A 137 7.55 -4.71 -12.68
C THR A 137 7.81 -3.73 -13.81
N THR A 138 7.15 -2.56 -13.79
CA THR A 138 7.42 -1.48 -14.75
C THR A 138 8.08 -0.30 -14.06
N ILE A 139 8.76 0.55 -14.83
CA ILE A 139 9.42 1.75 -14.28
C ILE A 139 8.41 2.74 -13.67
N GLN A 140 7.15 2.71 -14.10
CA GLN A 140 6.06 3.55 -13.61
C GLN A 140 5.13 2.85 -12.61
N THR A 141 5.51 1.70 -12.13
CA THR A 141 4.86 1.07 -10.98
C THR A 141 5.32 1.75 -9.70
N HIS A 142 4.45 1.84 -8.70
CA HIS A 142 4.79 2.46 -7.42
C HIS A 142 6.14 1.94 -6.88
N PRO A 143 7.04 2.80 -6.40
CA PRO A 143 8.38 2.40 -5.95
C PRO A 143 8.41 1.29 -4.91
N SER A 144 7.34 1.17 -4.10
CA SER A 144 7.21 0.08 -3.12
C SER A 144 7.19 -1.31 -3.77
N SER A 145 6.69 -1.47 -5.00
CA SER A 145 6.62 -2.78 -5.65
C SER A 145 8.02 -3.38 -5.86
N ALA A 146 8.93 -2.61 -6.47
CA ALA A 146 10.32 -3.05 -6.65
C ALA A 146 11.06 -3.20 -5.32
N ALA A 147 10.88 -2.25 -4.39
CA ALA A 147 11.56 -2.26 -3.10
C ALA A 147 11.14 -3.44 -2.23
N THR A 148 9.83 -3.74 -2.14
CA THR A 148 9.32 -4.86 -1.33
C THR A 148 9.65 -6.20 -1.95
N ALA A 149 9.64 -6.32 -3.29
CA ALA A 149 10.09 -7.52 -3.98
C ALA A 149 11.56 -7.83 -3.68
N ALA A 150 12.44 -6.81 -3.74
CA ALA A 150 13.85 -6.97 -3.39
C ALA A 150 14.02 -7.32 -1.88
N ALA A 151 13.29 -6.65 -0.99
CA ALA A 151 13.32 -6.95 0.45
C ALA A 151 12.83 -8.37 0.76
N ALA A 152 11.87 -8.89 -0.01
CA ALA A 152 11.40 -10.26 0.09
C ALA A 152 12.38 -11.30 -0.52
N GLY A 153 13.49 -10.86 -1.11
CA GLY A 153 14.54 -11.71 -1.66
C GLY A 153 14.35 -12.13 -3.11
N PHE A 154 13.46 -11.45 -3.86
CA PHE A 154 13.33 -11.63 -5.29
C PHE A 154 14.31 -10.76 -6.08
N LYS A 155 14.69 -11.22 -7.26
CA LYS A 155 15.32 -10.39 -8.29
C LYS A 155 14.25 -9.60 -9.01
N VAL A 156 14.47 -8.30 -9.17
CA VAL A 156 13.51 -7.41 -9.83
C VAL A 156 13.91 -7.18 -11.27
N ILE A 157 13.00 -7.44 -12.19
CA ILE A 157 13.13 -7.12 -13.60
C ILE A 157 12.19 -5.93 -13.88
N THR A 158 12.77 -4.78 -14.23
CA THR A 158 12.01 -3.56 -14.52
C THR A 158 11.87 -3.37 -16.03
N LEU A 159 10.64 -3.36 -16.51
CA LEU A 159 10.34 -3.06 -17.91
C LEU A 159 10.35 -1.54 -18.11
N MET A 160 11.03 -1.12 -19.18
CA MET A 160 11.13 0.29 -19.56
C MET A 160 10.01 0.68 -20.51
N LEU A 161 9.71 1.99 -20.56
CA LEU A 161 8.66 2.53 -21.41
C LEU A 161 9.07 2.56 -22.88
N GLU A 162 8.09 2.37 -23.72
CA GLU A 162 8.15 2.69 -25.16
C GLU A 162 7.64 4.11 -25.41
N GLU A 163 7.64 4.54 -26.68
CA GLU A 163 7.19 5.89 -27.08
C GLU A 163 5.73 6.19 -26.71
N ASN A 164 4.89 5.16 -26.56
CA ASN A 164 3.48 5.27 -26.20
C ASN A 164 3.25 5.46 -24.68
N GLY A 165 4.31 5.47 -23.88
CA GLY A 165 4.26 5.76 -22.45
C GLY A 165 4.05 4.54 -21.53
N TYR A 166 4.04 3.31 -22.06
CA TYR A 166 4.06 2.08 -21.27
C TYR A 166 4.96 1.01 -21.93
N PRO A 167 5.39 -0.02 -21.19
CA PRO A 167 6.20 -1.09 -21.77
C PRO A 167 5.43 -1.91 -22.78
N SER A 168 6.11 -2.39 -23.83
CA SER A 168 5.47 -3.21 -24.84
C SER A 168 5.16 -4.64 -24.35
N LEU A 169 4.18 -5.28 -24.98
CA LEU A 169 3.86 -6.69 -24.75
C LEU A 169 5.08 -7.58 -25.08
N GLU A 170 5.87 -7.21 -26.08
CA GLU A 170 7.08 -7.94 -26.46
C GLU A 170 8.16 -7.86 -25.39
N SER A 171 8.31 -6.72 -24.71
CA SER A 171 9.25 -6.60 -23.58
C SER A 171 8.84 -7.48 -22.41
N LEU A 172 7.54 -7.60 -22.14
CA LEU A 172 7.02 -8.53 -21.14
C LEU A 172 7.32 -9.99 -21.53
N LYS A 173 6.99 -10.39 -22.78
CA LYS A 173 7.25 -11.75 -23.26
C LYS A 173 8.73 -12.13 -23.19
N ALA A 174 9.62 -11.17 -23.46
CA ALA A 174 11.05 -11.38 -23.35
C ALA A 174 11.54 -11.54 -21.90
N ALA A 175 10.86 -10.91 -20.95
CA ALA A 175 11.18 -10.98 -19.52
C ALA A 175 10.60 -12.20 -18.82
N VAL A 176 9.45 -12.71 -19.28
CA VAL A 176 8.77 -13.86 -18.67
C VAL A 176 9.53 -15.15 -18.93
N SER A 177 9.77 -15.91 -17.89
CA SER A 177 10.47 -17.20 -17.94
C SER A 177 9.92 -18.18 -16.88
N ASN A 178 10.50 -19.36 -16.82
CA ASN A 178 10.22 -20.32 -15.76
C ASN A 178 10.71 -19.85 -14.37
N ARG A 179 11.46 -18.75 -14.31
CA ARG A 179 11.91 -18.10 -13.07
C ARG A 179 10.94 -17.02 -12.59
N THR A 180 9.97 -16.63 -13.40
CA THR A 180 9.00 -15.60 -13.03
C THR A 180 8.11 -16.09 -11.89
N ALA A 181 8.26 -15.45 -10.73
CA ALA A 181 7.41 -15.69 -9.57
C ALA A 181 6.11 -14.88 -9.64
N ALA A 182 6.21 -13.59 -10.01
CA ALA A 182 5.06 -12.73 -10.17
C ALA A 182 5.34 -11.54 -11.09
N LEU A 183 4.24 -10.94 -11.57
CA LEU A 183 4.18 -9.59 -12.10
C LEU A 183 3.59 -8.67 -11.01
N MET A 184 4.24 -7.53 -10.75
CA MET A 184 3.71 -6.47 -9.89
C MET A 184 3.52 -5.21 -10.74
N VAL A 185 2.29 -4.78 -10.93
CA VAL A 185 1.95 -3.69 -11.85
C VAL A 185 0.85 -2.79 -11.29
N ASN A 186 1.01 -1.48 -11.51
CA ASN A 186 -0.07 -0.51 -11.34
C ASN A 186 -0.80 -0.34 -12.68
N ASN A 187 -2.13 -0.28 -12.63
CA ASN A 187 -2.90 0.04 -13.82
C ASN A 187 -4.24 0.73 -13.44
N PRO A 188 -4.40 2.03 -13.73
CA PRO A 188 -3.41 2.93 -14.36
C PRO A 188 -2.09 3.01 -13.58
N ASP A 189 -1.01 3.38 -14.27
CA ASP A 189 0.30 3.56 -13.66
C ASP A 189 0.41 4.91 -12.89
N ASP A 190 1.57 5.19 -12.31
CA ASP A 190 1.81 6.41 -11.52
C ASP A 190 1.70 7.71 -12.34
N MET A 191 1.72 7.63 -13.67
CA MET A 191 1.50 8.76 -14.58
C MET A 191 0.05 8.84 -15.08
N GLY A 192 -0.82 7.93 -14.64
CA GLY A 192 -2.21 7.85 -15.06
C GLY A 192 -2.41 7.18 -16.42
N VAL A 193 -1.40 6.50 -16.95
CA VAL A 193 -1.49 5.79 -18.22
C VAL A 193 -2.08 4.41 -18.01
N TYR A 194 -3.18 4.13 -18.69
CA TYR A 194 -3.83 2.82 -18.67
C TYR A 194 -3.25 1.90 -19.73
N ASN A 195 -2.78 0.73 -19.34
CA ASN A 195 -2.34 -0.31 -20.27
C ASN A 195 -3.56 -1.12 -20.75
N PRO A 196 -4.00 -0.99 -22.01
CA PRO A 196 -5.16 -1.70 -22.52
C PRO A 196 -4.90 -3.20 -22.72
N GLU A 197 -3.64 -3.63 -22.77
CA GLU A 197 -3.24 -5.02 -22.97
C GLU A 197 -3.08 -5.80 -21.66
N ILE A 198 -3.47 -5.22 -20.51
CA ILE A 198 -3.24 -5.80 -19.18
C ILE A 198 -3.77 -7.23 -19.06
N ARG A 199 -4.87 -7.56 -19.71
CA ARG A 199 -5.42 -8.92 -19.72
C ARG A 199 -4.44 -9.93 -20.34
N GLU A 200 -3.82 -9.56 -21.45
CA GLU A 200 -2.84 -10.42 -22.11
C GLU A 200 -1.56 -10.52 -21.29
N TRP A 201 -1.16 -9.44 -20.62
CA TRP A 201 -0.04 -9.47 -19.68
C TRP A 201 -0.26 -10.47 -18.55
N VAL A 202 -1.40 -10.40 -17.88
CA VAL A 202 -1.77 -11.32 -16.79
C VAL A 202 -1.81 -12.75 -17.30
N LYS A 203 -2.41 -12.99 -18.48
CA LYS A 203 -2.49 -14.32 -19.08
C LYS A 203 -1.11 -14.92 -19.34
N ILE A 204 -0.19 -14.17 -19.95
CA ILE A 204 1.17 -14.63 -20.24
C ILE A 204 1.90 -15.02 -18.95
N VAL A 205 1.78 -14.23 -17.89
CA VAL A 205 2.42 -14.52 -16.61
C VAL A 205 1.80 -15.74 -15.94
N HIS A 206 0.48 -15.89 -15.96
CA HIS A 206 -0.21 -17.06 -15.42
C HIS A 206 0.13 -18.33 -16.20
N GLU A 207 0.19 -18.27 -17.53
CA GLU A 207 0.59 -19.40 -18.37
C GLU A 207 2.03 -19.86 -18.08
N ALA A 208 2.92 -18.92 -17.72
CA ALA A 208 4.26 -19.23 -17.25
C ALA A 208 4.31 -19.76 -15.80
N GLY A 209 3.17 -19.78 -15.09
CA GLY A 209 3.05 -20.23 -13.70
C GLY A 209 3.36 -19.17 -12.65
N GLY A 210 3.52 -17.90 -13.04
CA GLY A 210 3.67 -16.77 -12.14
C GLY A 210 2.33 -16.27 -11.60
N LEU A 211 2.37 -15.45 -10.56
CA LEU A 211 1.22 -14.75 -10.00
C LEU A 211 1.18 -13.29 -10.48
N CYS A 212 0.08 -12.60 -10.19
CA CYS A 212 -0.04 -11.18 -10.49
C CYS A 212 -0.49 -10.40 -9.24
N PHE A 213 0.25 -9.35 -8.93
CA PHE A 213 -0.15 -8.29 -8.02
C PHE A 213 -0.58 -7.08 -8.86
N TYR A 214 -1.86 -6.76 -8.79
CA TYR A 214 -2.46 -5.68 -9.55
C TYR A 214 -2.83 -4.54 -8.59
N ASP A 215 -2.03 -3.47 -8.61
CA ASP A 215 -2.24 -2.29 -7.79
C ASP A 215 -3.11 -1.28 -8.54
N HIS A 216 -4.20 -0.89 -7.94
CA HIS A 216 -5.09 0.16 -8.43
C HIS A 216 -5.59 1.04 -7.28
N ALA A 217 -4.70 1.33 -6.33
CA ALA A 217 -5.02 2.10 -5.13
C ALA A 217 -5.47 3.54 -5.41
N ASN A 218 -5.16 4.09 -6.59
CA ASN A 218 -5.55 5.45 -6.97
C ASN A 218 -6.40 5.48 -8.25
#